data_c329619b4a68e5faa7cbbec1aedd1654
#
_entry.id   c329619b4a68e5faa7cbbec1aedd1654
#
_cell.length_a   1.000
_cell.length_b   1.000
_cell.length_c   1.000
_cell.angle_alpha   90.00
_cell.angle_beta   90.00
_cell.angle_gamma   90.00
#
_symmetry.space_group_name_H-M   'P 1'
#
loop_
_entity.id
_entity.type
_entity.pdbx_description
1 polymer ?
#
loop_
_entity_poly.entity_id
_entity_poly.type
_entity_poly.pdbx_seq_one_letter_code
_entity_poly.pdbx_strand_id
1 'polypeptide(L)'
;VPEAHRGKYLGVCEPAVIEHLRSLGITTLELMPCQAMMDEVWLAGKGLTNYWGYNPVALMAPSMRYAVRDPVTEFRTMVNRLHEAGIEVIVDLVFNHTAEGDSTGPVLSFKGIDVAAYYLTDDRHAEPFVNYTGCGNTMNAMHPRVIQLFMDSLRVWYSELGVDGFRFDLGVTLGRHRDHFLTDHPFFIAIQQDPLLRHAKVIMEPWDLGPHGYQVGKFPGSFAEWNGSFRDCVRTYIRGDRNTLQEFATQFVAPFDKHFQEKDRTETSVNFVTAHDGFTLQDLVSYEHKHNQANGELNRDGCHENHSRNYGTEGTTDNPDILRTRLIQKRNFLTVLALAKGIPMLLMGDEMGRSQQGNNNAYCQDNETSWFDWTSDQHRDLRGFWQKLLQIRRKYCWLYQGTTRIHWHRPDGAAMGVHDWEKPYARSVGCHFQNTSGDQFFMIFNMHDGEIDYQLPHTGNGEEKEQAYRLLMDTTRLDDTADCGRVVSAYVSAPHSISLFLREADTETQQAI
;
A
#
# COMPACT_ATOMS: atom_id res chain seq x y z
N VAL A 1 -9.46 -14.81 18.62
CA VAL A 1 -9.80 -15.82 17.59
C VAL A 1 -9.64 -17.20 18.18
N PRO A 2 -10.66 -18.10 18.08
CA PRO A 2 -10.55 -19.50 18.49
C PRO A 2 -9.34 -20.18 17.84
N GLU A 3 -8.70 -21.08 18.53
CA GLU A 3 -7.47 -21.74 18.03
C GLU A 3 -7.71 -22.45 16.70
N ALA A 4 -8.83 -23.14 16.54
CA ALA A 4 -9.20 -23.84 15.31
C ALA A 4 -9.40 -22.91 14.10
N HIS A 5 -9.60 -21.60 14.32
CA HIS A 5 -9.81 -20.61 13.28
C HIS A 5 -8.57 -19.73 13.01
N ARG A 6 -7.47 -19.89 13.76
CA ARG A 6 -6.24 -19.14 13.53
C ARG A 6 -5.62 -19.52 12.19
N GLY A 7 -5.26 -18.54 11.37
CA GLY A 7 -4.74 -18.74 10.02
C GLY A 7 -5.77 -19.34 9.04
N LYS A 8 -7.08 -19.22 9.31
CA LYS A 8 -8.16 -19.78 8.50
C LYS A 8 -9.13 -18.70 8.05
N TYR A 9 -9.88 -18.98 6.95
CA TYR A 9 -10.94 -18.08 6.46
C TYR A 9 -11.91 -17.67 7.57
N LEU A 10 -12.35 -18.62 8.38
CA LEU A 10 -13.26 -18.35 9.50
C LEU A 10 -12.64 -17.44 10.56
N GLY A 11 -11.32 -17.44 10.69
CA GLY A 11 -10.61 -16.54 11.62
C GLY A 11 -10.72 -15.07 11.22
N VAL A 12 -10.71 -14.77 9.93
CA VAL A 12 -10.83 -13.39 9.42
C VAL A 12 -12.21 -12.80 9.73
N CYS A 13 -13.24 -13.63 9.71
CA CYS A 13 -14.62 -13.19 9.96
C CYS A 13 -15.10 -13.43 11.41
N GLU A 14 -14.19 -13.66 12.35
CA GLU A 14 -14.53 -13.65 13.77
C GLU A 14 -14.96 -12.25 14.23
N PRO A 15 -15.95 -12.12 15.11
CA PRO A 15 -16.49 -10.81 15.51
C PRO A 15 -15.42 -9.82 16.00
N ALA A 16 -14.41 -10.29 16.73
CA ALA A 16 -13.35 -9.43 17.24
C ALA A 16 -12.46 -8.89 16.11
N VAL A 17 -12.23 -9.66 15.04
CA VAL A 17 -11.46 -9.22 13.87
C VAL A 17 -12.26 -8.22 13.06
N ILE A 18 -13.54 -8.51 12.79
CA ILE A 18 -14.45 -7.59 12.09
C ILE A 18 -14.56 -6.26 12.84
N GLU A 19 -14.70 -6.27 14.17
CA GLU A 19 -14.77 -5.05 14.97
C GLU A 19 -13.45 -4.26 14.91
N HIS A 20 -12.30 -4.93 14.93
CA HIS A 20 -11.01 -4.29 14.73
C HIS A 20 -10.96 -3.57 13.37
N LEU A 21 -11.28 -4.28 12.28
CA LEU A 21 -11.29 -3.72 10.91
C LEU A 21 -12.23 -2.51 10.80
N ARG A 22 -13.46 -2.62 11.35
CA ARG A 22 -14.43 -1.50 11.40
C ARG A 22 -13.90 -0.32 12.20
N SER A 23 -13.28 -0.59 13.35
CA SER A 23 -12.74 0.45 14.24
C SER A 23 -11.60 1.23 13.57
N LEU A 24 -10.80 0.57 12.74
CA LEU A 24 -9.76 1.22 11.92
C LEU A 24 -10.37 2.14 10.85
N GLY A 25 -11.64 1.91 10.50
CA GLY A 25 -12.32 2.70 9.49
C GLY A 25 -11.99 2.30 8.06
N ILE A 26 -11.50 1.10 7.79
CA ILE A 26 -11.30 0.59 6.44
C ILE A 26 -12.64 0.24 5.77
N THR A 27 -12.63 0.21 4.45
CA THR A 27 -13.79 -0.11 3.61
C THR A 27 -13.59 -1.37 2.78
N THR A 28 -12.36 -1.77 2.58
CA THR A 28 -12.00 -2.87 1.70
C THR A 28 -10.84 -3.66 2.32
N LEU A 29 -10.94 -4.98 2.32
CA LEU A 29 -9.91 -5.91 2.74
C LEU A 29 -9.30 -6.58 1.49
N GLU A 30 -8.02 -6.36 1.25
CA GLU A 30 -7.25 -7.07 0.23
C GLU A 30 -6.56 -8.28 0.89
N LEU A 31 -6.90 -9.47 0.42
CA LEU A 31 -6.35 -10.73 0.90
C LEU A 31 -5.19 -11.16 0.03
N MET A 32 -4.10 -11.59 0.65
CA MET A 32 -3.03 -12.32 -0.03
C MET A 32 -3.59 -13.57 -0.73
N PRO A 33 -2.83 -14.23 -1.65
CA PRO A 33 -3.39 -15.28 -2.48
C PRO A 33 -4.11 -16.38 -1.71
N CYS A 34 -5.36 -16.57 -2.08
CA CYS A 34 -6.23 -17.63 -1.52
C CYS A 34 -6.39 -18.82 -2.46
N GLN A 35 -5.73 -18.81 -3.61
CA GLN A 35 -5.75 -19.91 -4.59
C GLN A 35 -5.10 -21.18 -4.01
N ALA A 36 -5.56 -22.34 -4.46
CA ALA A 36 -4.93 -23.60 -4.10
C ALA A 36 -3.46 -23.61 -4.55
N MET A 37 -2.58 -23.88 -3.61
CA MET A 37 -1.13 -23.72 -3.75
C MET A 37 -0.37 -24.91 -3.18
N MET A 38 0.91 -24.99 -3.47
CA MET A 38 1.83 -25.93 -2.85
C MET A 38 3.10 -25.22 -2.36
N ASP A 39 3.81 -25.86 -1.43
CA ASP A 39 5.13 -25.41 -1.04
C ASP A 39 6.16 -25.72 -2.13
N GLU A 40 7.17 -24.88 -2.25
CA GLU A 40 8.34 -25.17 -3.06
C GLU A 40 9.07 -26.40 -2.50
N VAL A 41 9.51 -27.29 -3.39
CA VAL A 41 10.16 -28.56 -2.99
C VAL A 41 11.34 -28.33 -2.04
N TRP A 42 12.10 -27.26 -2.24
CA TRP A 42 13.26 -26.93 -1.43
C TRP A 42 12.91 -26.43 -0.02
N LEU A 43 11.73 -25.80 0.17
CA LEU A 43 11.22 -25.41 1.50
C LEU A 43 10.89 -26.62 2.36
N ALA A 44 10.21 -27.62 1.76
CA ALA A 44 9.87 -28.85 2.47
C ALA A 44 11.13 -29.56 2.99
N GLY A 45 12.21 -29.56 2.22
CA GLY A 45 13.52 -30.10 2.63
C GLY A 45 14.16 -29.37 3.81
N LYS A 46 13.74 -28.16 4.12
CA LYS A 46 14.21 -27.34 5.25
C LYS A 46 13.23 -27.27 6.43
N GLY A 47 12.07 -27.93 6.31
CA GLY A 47 11.00 -27.85 7.30
C GLY A 47 10.31 -26.49 7.34
N LEU A 48 10.39 -25.71 6.26
CA LEU A 48 9.73 -24.43 6.08
C LEU A 48 8.45 -24.59 5.26
N THR A 49 7.53 -23.65 5.39
CA THR A 49 6.22 -23.66 4.73
C THR A 49 5.94 -22.29 4.12
N ASN A 50 5.63 -22.28 2.81
CA ASN A 50 5.14 -21.06 2.16
C ASN A 50 3.70 -20.79 2.63
N TYR A 51 3.47 -19.68 3.30
CA TYR A 51 2.12 -19.31 3.75
C TYR A 51 1.55 -18.07 3.04
N TRP A 52 2.34 -17.41 2.17
CA TRP A 52 1.84 -16.27 1.41
C TRP A 52 0.90 -16.66 0.27
N GLY A 53 1.12 -17.82 -0.34
CA GLY A 53 0.24 -18.31 -1.40
C GLY A 53 0.69 -18.03 -2.83
N TYR A 54 1.85 -17.41 -3.04
CA TYR A 54 2.37 -17.08 -4.38
C TYR A 54 3.01 -18.28 -5.09
N ASN A 55 2.40 -19.46 -4.98
CA ASN A 55 2.84 -20.66 -5.69
C ASN A 55 1.63 -21.50 -6.10
N PRO A 56 0.76 -21.00 -7.02
CA PRO A 56 -0.54 -21.57 -7.32
C PRO A 56 -0.46 -22.87 -8.12
N VAL A 57 -1.40 -23.78 -7.81
CA VAL A 57 -1.62 -25.04 -8.53
C VAL A 57 -2.95 -25.01 -9.29
N ALA A 58 -3.98 -24.42 -8.69
CA ALA A 58 -5.31 -24.32 -9.29
C ALA A 58 -5.84 -22.87 -9.17
N LEU A 59 -6.18 -22.27 -10.31
CA LEU A 59 -6.53 -20.86 -10.37
C LEU A 59 -7.95 -20.54 -9.89
N MET A 60 -8.86 -21.53 -9.91
CA MET A 60 -10.31 -21.36 -9.63
C MET A 60 -10.73 -21.86 -8.25
N ALA A 61 -9.83 -22.45 -7.48
CA ALA A 61 -10.17 -23.11 -6.22
C ALA A 61 -9.54 -22.39 -5.02
N PRO A 62 -10.31 -22.07 -3.96
CA PRO A 62 -9.75 -21.63 -2.69
C PRO A 62 -8.88 -22.71 -2.04
N SER A 63 -7.79 -22.29 -1.39
CA SER A 63 -6.84 -23.21 -0.75
C SER A 63 -7.45 -23.91 0.46
N MET A 64 -7.29 -25.25 0.50
CA MET A 64 -7.58 -26.07 1.70
C MET A 64 -6.72 -25.68 2.90
N ARG A 65 -5.53 -25.12 2.67
CA ARG A 65 -4.60 -24.71 3.73
C ARG A 65 -5.23 -23.72 4.70
N TYR A 66 -6.08 -22.81 4.19
CA TYR A 66 -6.76 -21.79 4.96
C TYR A 66 -8.19 -22.17 5.37
N ALA A 67 -8.62 -23.39 5.16
CA ALA A 67 -9.91 -23.90 5.61
C ALA A 67 -9.78 -24.84 6.83
N VAL A 68 -10.84 -24.94 7.59
CA VAL A 68 -10.98 -25.94 8.65
C VAL A 68 -11.50 -27.25 8.07
N ARG A 69 -12.46 -27.19 7.13
CA ARG A 69 -13.09 -28.36 6.50
C ARG A 69 -13.35 -28.19 5.00
N ASP A 70 -14.13 -27.17 4.62
CA ASP A 70 -14.52 -26.93 3.22
C ASP A 70 -14.13 -25.52 2.78
N PRO A 71 -13.12 -25.37 1.90
CA PRO A 71 -12.58 -24.09 1.52
C PRO A 71 -13.59 -23.21 0.79
N VAL A 72 -14.47 -23.77 -0.04
CA VAL A 72 -15.46 -22.99 -0.80
C VAL A 72 -16.52 -22.41 0.13
N THR A 73 -17.11 -23.22 0.99
CA THR A 73 -18.13 -22.77 1.94
C THR A 73 -17.57 -21.79 2.96
N GLU A 74 -16.36 -22.04 3.47
CA GLU A 74 -15.73 -21.18 4.47
C GLU A 74 -15.30 -19.85 3.88
N PHE A 75 -14.74 -19.83 2.65
CA PHE A 75 -14.39 -18.61 1.94
C PHE A 75 -15.65 -17.75 1.69
N ARG A 76 -16.72 -18.33 1.15
CA ARG A 76 -18.01 -17.61 0.96
C ARG A 76 -18.60 -17.09 2.27
N THR A 77 -18.48 -17.87 3.36
CA THR A 77 -18.91 -17.43 4.68
C THR A 77 -18.14 -16.22 5.16
N MET A 78 -16.82 -16.21 4.97
CA MET A 78 -15.95 -15.08 5.28
C MET A 78 -16.38 -13.84 4.51
N VAL A 79 -16.51 -13.93 3.19
CA VAL A 79 -16.91 -12.82 2.31
C VAL A 79 -18.26 -12.26 2.75
N ASN A 80 -19.27 -13.11 2.93
CA ASN A 80 -20.61 -12.68 3.33
C ASN A 80 -20.59 -11.92 4.67
N ARG A 81 -19.86 -12.40 5.68
CA ARG A 81 -19.77 -11.72 6.98
C ARG A 81 -19.02 -10.38 6.90
N LEU A 82 -18.02 -10.27 6.03
CA LEU A 82 -17.34 -8.99 5.78
C LEU A 82 -18.28 -8.02 5.07
N HIS A 83 -19.07 -8.46 4.09
CA HIS A 83 -20.11 -7.65 3.43
C HIS A 83 -21.19 -7.19 4.42
N GLU A 84 -21.67 -8.06 5.31
CA GLU A 84 -22.60 -7.67 6.38
C GLU A 84 -22.04 -6.58 7.29
N ALA A 85 -20.72 -6.52 7.42
CA ALA A 85 -20.01 -5.48 8.17
C ALA A 85 -19.70 -4.21 7.34
N GLY A 86 -20.07 -4.18 6.05
CA GLY A 86 -19.80 -3.10 5.12
C GLY A 86 -18.34 -3.05 4.63
N ILE A 87 -17.67 -4.20 4.61
CA ILE A 87 -16.27 -4.34 4.16
C ILE A 87 -16.25 -5.17 2.88
N GLU A 88 -15.73 -4.60 1.81
CA GLU A 88 -15.50 -5.27 0.53
C GLU A 88 -14.27 -6.19 0.61
N VAL A 89 -14.23 -7.19 -0.26
CA VAL A 89 -13.14 -8.18 -0.32
C VAL A 89 -12.49 -8.17 -1.70
N ILE A 90 -11.20 -7.89 -1.75
CA ILE A 90 -10.35 -8.05 -2.93
C ILE A 90 -9.45 -9.26 -2.68
N VAL A 91 -9.25 -10.10 -3.69
CA VAL A 91 -8.29 -11.20 -3.63
C VAL A 91 -7.10 -10.94 -4.54
N ASP A 92 -5.93 -11.24 -4.01
CA ASP A 92 -4.71 -11.28 -4.81
C ASP A 92 -4.67 -12.56 -5.64
N LEU A 93 -4.49 -12.42 -6.95
CA LEU A 93 -4.47 -13.53 -7.90
C LEU A 93 -3.13 -13.66 -8.60
N VAL A 94 -2.54 -14.83 -8.47
CA VAL A 94 -1.31 -15.19 -9.15
C VAL A 94 -1.66 -15.86 -10.47
N PHE A 95 -1.62 -15.08 -11.56
CA PHE A 95 -1.86 -15.55 -12.93
C PHE A 95 -0.59 -15.52 -13.78
N ASN A 96 0.46 -14.93 -13.25
CA ASN A 96 1.71 -14.72 -13.97
C ASN A 96 2.58 -15.99 -14.06
N HIS A 97 2.48 -16.92 -13.09
CA HIS A 97 3.22 -18.17 -13.05
C HIS A 97 2.44 -19.28 -12.34
N THR A 98 3.01 -20.47 -12.32
CA THR A 98 2.48 -21.63 -11.59
C THR A 98 3.56 -22.32 -10.77
N ALA A 99 3.14 -23.16 -9.81
CA ALA A 99 4.01 -24.00 -8.99
C ALA A 99 4.79 -25.07 -9.79
N GLU A 100 4.58 -25.17 -11.10
CA GLU A 100 5.31 -26.11 -11.94
C GLU A 100 6.78 -25.68 -12.20
N GLY A 101 7.18 -24.44 -11.84
CA GLY A 101 8.56 -23.98 -11.94
C GLY A 101 9.14 -24.02 -13.36
N ASP A 102 10.46 -24.18 -13.48
CA ASP A 102 11.20 -24.29 -14.74
C ASP A 102 11.13 -25.70 -15.38
N SER A 103 11.99 -26.00 -16.36
CA SER A 103 12.03 -27.30 -17.06
C SER A 103 12.27 -28.49 -16.11
N THR A 104 12.91 -28.25 -14.96
CA THR A 104 13.22 -29.29 -13.95
C THR A 104 12.11 -29.43 -12.91
N GLY A 105 11.17 -28.50 -12.87
CA GLY A 105 10.06 -28.51 -11.92
C GLY A 105 9.00 -29.59 -12.22
N PRO A 106 8.07 -29.84 -11.30
CA PRO A 106 7.09 -30.89 -11.41
C PRO A 106 6.12 -30.67 -12.59
N VAL A 107 5.55 -31.78 -13.08
CA VAL A 107 4.45 -31.76 -14.04
C VAL A 107 3.16 -32.05 -13.27
N LEU A 108 2.37 -31.01 -13.02
CA LEU A 108 1.17 -31.06 -12.16
C LEU A 108 -0.13 -30.85 -12.95
N SER A 109 -0.11 -29.91 -13.88
CA SER A 109 -1.31 -29.48 -14.64
C SER A 109 -0.92 -29.06 -16.07
N PHE A 110 -0.62 -27.78 -16.28
CA PHE A 110 -0.47 -27.18 -17.62
C PHE A 110 0.73 -27.69 -18.40
N LYS A 111 1.85 -28.01 -17.74
CA LYS A 111 2.99 -28.68 -18.38
C LYS A 111 2.62 -30.05 -18.98
N GLY A 112 1.73 -30.77 -18.32
CA GLY A 112 1.24 -32.08 -18.79
C GLY A 112 0.17 -31.97 -19.88
N ILE A 113 -0.42 -30.78 -20.10
CA ILE A 113 -1.46 -30.58 -21.09
C ILE A 113 -0.87 -30.02 -22.38
N ASP A 114 -0.26 -28.85 -22.35
CA ASP A 114 0.32 -28.17 -23.53
C ASP A 114 1.26 -27.01 -23.08
N VAL A 115 2.56 -27.28 -23.05
CA VAL A 115 3.56 -26.31 -22.63
C VAL A 115 3.52 -25.05 -23.51
N ALA A 116 3.44 -25.22 -24.83
CA ALA A 116 3.52 -24.11 -25.78
C ALA A 116 2.29 -23.19 -25.72
N ALA A 117 1.13 -23.73 -25.34
CA ALA A 117 -0.08 -22.94 -25.15
C ALA A 117 -0.06 -22.15 -23.84
N TYR A 118 0.36 -22.79 -22.73
CA TYR A 118 0.20 -22.22 -21.39
C TYR A 118 1.39 -21.38 -20.91
N TYR A 119 2.60 -21.65 -21.42
CA TYR A 119 3.81 -20.95 -20.97
C TYR A 119 4.50 -20.18 -22.09
N LEU A 120 5.17 -19.11 -21.73
CA LEU A 120 6.11 -18.44 -22.62
C LEU A 120 7.39 -19.28 -22.70
N THR A 121 7.78 -19.67 -23.91
CA THR A 121 8.99 -20.44 -24.16
C THR A 121 9.88 -19.78 -25.20
N ASP A 122 11.18 -20.03 -25.11
CA ASP A 122 12.19 -19.62 -26.07
C ASP A 122 13.22 -20.75 -26.29
N ASP A 123 13.05 -21.51 -27.35
CA ASP A 123 13.86 -22.70 -27.68
C ASP A 123 15.33 -22.35 -28.02
N ARG A 124 15.68 -21.07 -28.09
CA ARG A 124 17.07 -20.63 -28.30
C ARG A 124 17.94 -20.77 -27.05
N HIS A 125 17.33 -20.99 -25.88
CA HIS A 125 17.99 -21.14 -24.59
C HIS A 125 17.95 -22.60 -24.09
N ALA A 126 18.95 -22.98 -23.30
CA ALA A 126 18.99 -24.31 -22.66
C ALA A 126 17.84 -24.50 -21.67
N GLU A 127 17.44 -23.44 -20.98
CA GLU A 127 16.19 -23.38 -20.23
C GLU A 127 15.13 -22.72 -21.14
N PRO A 128 14.13 -23.50 -21.61
CA PRO A 128 13.17 -22.99 -22.60
C PRO A 128 12.10 -22.09 -21.99
N PHE A 129 11.84 -22.16 -20.67
CA PHE A 129 10.82 -21.32 -20.03
C PHE A 129 11.33 -19.89 -19.86
N VAL A 130 10.58 -18.93 -20.38
CA VAL A 130 10.81 -17.52 -20.10
C VAL A 130 10.43 -17.25 -18.65
N ASN A 131 11.33 -16.61 -17.89
CA ASN A 131 11.15 -16.36 -16.46
C ASN A 131 11.13 -14.86 -16.13
N TYR A 132 10.01 -14.16 -16.40
CA TYR A 132 9.79 -12.78 -16.01
C TYR A 132 9.25 -12.64 -14.57
N THR A 133 9.04 -13.76 -13.89
CA THR A 133 8.40 -13.81 -12.58
C THR A 133 9.36 -14.11 -11.43
N GLY A 134 10.54 -14.65 -11.74
CA GLY A 134 11.47 -15.15 -10.72
C GLY A 134 11.13 -16.56 -10.20
N CYS A 135 9.96 -17.11 -10.60
CA CYS A 135 9.44 -18.40 -10.12
C CYS A 135 9.67 -19.56 -11.11
N GLY A 136 10.49 -19.36 -12.15
CA GLY A 136 10.88 -20.39 -13.10
C GLY A 136 10.05 -20.43 -14.39
N ASN A 137 8.84 -19.91 -14.42
CA ASN A 137 8.00 -19.85 -15.61
C ASN A 137 7.21 -18.54 -15.68
N THR A 138 6.65 -18.26 -16.86
CA THR A 138 5.71 -17.17 -17.10
C THR A 138 4.55 -17.72 -17.95
N MET A 139 3.31 -17.49 -17.50
CA MET A 139 2.11 -17.87 -18.24
C MET A 139 1.96 -17.05 -19.54
N ASN A 140 1.52 -17.70 -20.61
CA ASN A 140 1.35 -17.09 -21.92
C ASN A 140 -0.02 -16.37 -22.04
N ALA A 141 -0.14 -15.18 -21.44
CA ALA A 141 -1.37 -14.39 -21.44
C ALA A 141 -1.84 -13.93 -22.84
N MET A 142 -1.01 -14.09 -23.92
CA MET A 142 -1.43 -13.86 -25.30
C MET A 142 -2.20 -15.03 -25.92
N HIS A 143 -2.07 -16.24 -25.35
CA HIS A 143 -2.72 -17.42 -25.93
C HIS A 143 -4.22 -17.41 -25.61
N PRO A 144 -5.13 -17.60 -26.59
CA PRO A 144 -6.58 -17.48 -26.37
C PRO A 144 -7.12 -18.43 -25.29
N ARG A 145 -6.54 -19.64 -25.13
CA ARG A 145 -6.95 -20.59 -24.08
C ARG A 145 -6.53 -20.17 -22.69
N VAL A 146 -5.41 -19.47 -22.57
CA VAL A 146 -4.96 -18.89 -21.30
C VAL A 146 -5.85 -17.71 -20.91
N ILE A 147 -6.18 -16.83 -21.86
CA ILE A 147 -7.15 -15.75 -21.62
C ILE A 147 -8.50 -16.33 -21.18
N GLN A 148 -8.99 -17.37 -21.87
CA GLN A 148 -10.23 -18.04 -21.48
C GLN A 148 -10.15 -18.58 -20.05
N LEU A 149 -9.08 -19.29 -19.70
CA LEU A 149 -8.83 -19.82 -18.36
C LEU A 149 -8.86 -18.73 -17.29
N PHE A 150 -8.17 -17.60 -17.54
CA PHE A 150 -8.13 -16.47 -16.63
C PHE A 150 -9.51 -15.83 -16.46
N MET A 151 -10.24 -15.60 -17.55
CA MET A 151 -11.58 -15.03 -17.51
C MET A 151 -12.57 -15.94 -16.78
N ASP A 152 -12.49 -17.26 -16.99
CA ASP A 152 -13.35 -18.21 -16.28
C ASP A 152 -12.99 -18.23 -14.77
N SER A 153 -11.71 -18.15 -14.43
CA SER A 153 -11.27 -18.02 -13.04
C SER A 153 -11.82 -16.75 -12.37
N LEU A 154 -11.70 -15.60 -13.03
CA LEU A 154 -12.23 -14.33 -12.51
C LEU A 154 -13.74 -14.39 -12.28
N ARG A 155 -14.50 -15.01 -13.19
CA ARG A 155 -15.95 -15.18 -13.02
C ARG A 155 -16.29 -16.08 -11.83
N VAL A 156 -15.53 -17.15 -11.58
CA VAL A 156 -15.72 -18.01 -10.40
C VAL A 156 -15.47 -17.23 -9.12
N TRP A 157 -14.36 -16.52 -9.02
CA TRP A 157 -14.07 -15.71 -7.84
C TRP A 157 -15.11 -14.60 -7.60
N TYR A 158 -15.54 -13.92 -8.65
CA TYR A 158 -16.51 -12.82 -8.57
C TYR A 158 -17.93 -13.31 -8.30
N SER A 159 -18.46 -14.24 -9.14
CA SER A 159 -19.87 -14.64 -9.10
C SER A 159 -20.15 -15.76 -8.09
N GLU A 160 -19.23 -16.72 -7.93
CA GLU A 160 -19.46 -17.89 -7.07
C GLU A 160 -18.91 -17.68 -5.65
N LEU A 161 -17.75 -17.05 -5.54
CA LEU A 161 -17.10 -16.81 -4.24
C LEU A 161 -17.41 -15.42 -3.66
N GLY A 162 -17.95 -14.51 -4.47
CA GLY A 162 -18.55 -13.24 -4.05
C GLY A 162 -17.56 -12.11 -3.77
N VAL A 163 -16.32 -12.17 -4.30
CA VAL A 163 -15.35 -11.09 -4.11
C VAL A 163 -15.71 -9.84 -4.93
N ASP A 164 -15.30 -8.66 -4.46
CA ASP A 164 -15.60 -7.37 -5.10
C ASP A 164 -14.54 -6.95 -6.12
N GLY A 165 -13.40 -7.63 -6.13
CA GLY A 165 -12.32 -7.29 -7.03
C GLY A 165 -11.08 -8.16 -6.88
N PHE A 166 -10.05 -7.76 -7.61
CA PHE A 166 -8.81 -8.52 -7.79
C PHE A 166 -7.60 -7.60 -7.69
N ARG A 167 -6.55 -8.07 -7.06
CA ARG A 167 -5.19 -7.58 -7.23
C ARG A 167 -4.42 -8.60 -8.07
N PHE A 168 -3.72 -8.18 -9.11
CA PHE A 168 -2.92 -9.08 -9.92
C PHE A 168 -1.44 -8.96 -9.57
N ASP A 169 -0.90 -10.06 -9.08
CA ASP A 169 0.53 -10.25 -8.85
C ASP A 169 1.31 -10.12 -10.15
N LEU A 170 2.43 -9.37 -10.13
CA LEU A 170 3.28 -9.08 -11.28
C LEU A 170 2.46 -8.76 -12.55
N GLY A 171 1.51 -7.82 -12.43
CA GLY A 171 0.50 -7.53 -13.47
C GLY A 171 1.07 -7.18 -14.83
N VAL A 172 2.34 -6.76 -14.93
CA VAL A 172 3.01 -6.47 -16.20
C VAL A 172 3.12 -7.72 -17.07
N THR A 173 3.36 -8.90 -16.49
CA THR A 173 3.43 -10.17 -17.23
C THR A 173 2.14 -10.45 -17.98
N LEU A 174 0.98 -10.07 -17.40
CA LEU A 174 -0.34 -10.31 -17.98
C LEU A 174 -0.66 -9.38 -19.15
N GLY A 175 0.11 -8.31 -19.32
CA GLY A 175 0.04 -7.36 -20.42
C GLY A 175 1.16 -7.52 -21.46
N ARG A 176 1.95 -8.60 -21.39
CA ARG A 176 3.08 -8.77 -22.28
C ARG A 176 2.74 -9.49 -23.58
N HIS A 177 3.27 -8.92 -24.67
CA HIS A 177 3.50 -9.65 -25.92
C HIS A 177 5.02 -9.79 -26.08
N ARG A 178 5.58 -10.95 -25.74
CA ARG A 178 7.03 -11.19 -25.61
C ARG A 178 7.64 -10.16 -24.62
N ASP A 179 8.65 -9.39 -25.06
CA ASP A 179 9.37 -8.41 -24.23
C ASP A 179 8.64 -7.07 -24.08
N HIS A 180 7.52 -6.85 -24.77
CA HIS A 180 6.82 -5.57 -24.81
C HIS A 180 5.55 -5.61 -23.96
N PHE A 181 5.33 -4.56 -23.18
CA PHE A 181 4.07 -4.32 -22.48
C PHE A 181 3.07 -3.61 -23.39
N LEU A 182 1.82 -4.07 -23.39
CA LEU A 182 0.72 -3.51 -24.16
C LEU A 182 -0.39 -3.03 -23.22
N THR A 183 -0.69 -1.73 -23.21
CA THR A 183 -1.80 -1.15 -22.44
C THR A 183 -3.16 -1.69 -22.93
N ASP A 184 -3.27 -2.01 -24.21
CA ASP A 184 -4.45 -2.57 -24.89
C ASP A 184 -4.37 -4.09 -25.07
N HIS A 185 -3.68 -4.78 -24.15
CA HIS A 185 -3.54 -6.24 -24.18
C HIS A 185 -4.92 -6.92 -24.19
N PRO A 186 -5.12 -7.99 -25.00
CA PRO A 186 -6.41 -8.66 -25.13
C PRO A 186 -7.03 -9.13 -23.80
N PHE A 187 -6.23 -9.52 -22.82
CA PHE A 187 -6.71 -9.87 -21.48
C PHE A 187 -7.32 -8.66 -20.75
N PHE A 188 -6.69 -7.49 -20.82
CA PHE A 188 -7.23 -6.28 -20.19
C PHE A 188 -8.53 -5.82 -20.86
N ILE A 189 -8.59 -5.87 -22.20
CA ILE A 189 -9.80 -5.59 -22.95
C ILE A 189 -10.92 -6.57 -22.57
N ALA A 190 -10.60 -7.88 -22.42
CA ALA A 190 -11.57 -8.89 -22.05
C ALA A 190 -12.21 -8.60 -20.67
N ILE A 191 -11.43 -8.19 -19.67
CA ILE A 191 -11.96 -7.78 -18.36
C ILE A 191 -12.91 -6.58 -18.50
N GLN A 192 -12.47 -5.53 -19.22
CA GLN A 192 -13.26 -4.29 -19.37
C GLN A 192 -14.57 -4.48 -20.12
N GLN A 193 -14.63 -5.45 -21.04
CA GLN A 193 -15.82 -5.74 -21.85
C GLN A 193 -16.75 -6.79 -21.25
N ASP A 194 -16.28 -7.56 -20.27
CA ASP A 194 -17.06 -8.62 -19.64
C ASP A 194 -18.26 -8.03 -18.88
N PRO A 195 -19.50 -8.48 -19.14
CA PRO A 195 -20.69 -7.94 -18.51
C PRO A 195 -20.71 -8.05 -16.97
N LEU A 196 -20.02 -9.04 -16.40
CA LEU A 196 -19.91 -9.25 -14.97
C LEU A 196 -18.71 -8.48 -14.39
N LEU A 197 -17.54 -8.63 -15.02
CA LEU A 197 -16.26 -8.18 -14.45
C LEU A 197 -16.00 -6.68 -14.65
N ARG A 198 -16.69 -6.02 -15.57
CA ARG A 198 -16.51 -4.58 -15.82
C ARG A 198 -16.77 -3.69 -14.60
N HIS A 199 -17.44 -4.23 -13.57
CA HIS A 199 -17.73 -3.54 -12.31
C HIS A 199 -16.84 -4.00 -11.16
N ALA A 200 -16.02 -5.04 -11.38
CA ALA A 200 -15.05 -5.50 -10.40
C ALA A 200 -13.94 -4.45 -10.22
N LYS A 201 -13.48 -4.29 -8.99
CA LYS A 201 -12.28 -3.51 -8.71
C LYS A 201 -11.06 -4.27 -9.21
N VAL A 202 -10.24 -3.62 -10.01
CA VAL A 202 -9.02 -4.22 -10.56
C VAL A 202 -7.83 -3.39 -10.11
N ILE A 203 -6.91 -4.03 -9.41
CA ILE A 203 -5.65 -3.46 -8.93
C ILE A 203 -4.51 -4.22 -9.59
N MET A 204 -3.55 -3.50 -10.12
CA MET A 204 -2.37 -4.09 -10.74
C MET A 204 -1.13 -3.87 -9.88
N GLU A 205 -0.32 -4.88 -9.74
CA GLU A 205 1.08 -4.71 -9.39
C GLU A 205 1.85 -4.34 -10.66
N PRO A 206 2.30 -3.08 -10.80
CA PRO A 206 2.72 -2.56 -12.10
C PRO A 206 4.22 -2.78 -12.38
N TRP A 207 4.76 -3.94 -12.00
CA TRP A 207 6.12 -4.36 -12.32
C TRP A 207 6.24 -5.88 -12.53
N ASP A 208 7.37 -6.29 -13.12
CA ASP A 208 7.86 -7.65 -13.20
C ASP A 208 9.40 -7.65 -13.36
N LEU A 209 10.03 -8.82 -13.51
CA LEU A 209 11.48 -8.95 -13.65
C LEU A 209 11.97 -8.94 -15.11
N GLY A 210 11.07 -8.84 -16.07
CA GLY A 210 11.41 -8.82 -17.50
C GLY A 210 11.96 -7.46 -17.97
N PRO A 211 12.37 -7.38 -19.24
CA PRO A 211 12.81 -6.12 -19.84
C PRO A 211 11.74 -5.04 -19.72
N HIS A 212 12.15 -3.82 -19.31
CA HIS A 212 11.23 -2.70 -19.10
C HIS A 212 10.07 -3.06 -18.15
N GLY A 213 10.36 -3.84 -17.10
CA GLY A 213 9.36 -4.40 -16.20
C GLY A 213 8.61 -3.40 -15.34
N TYR A 214 9.07 -2.17 -15.13
CA TYR A 214 8.41 -1.16 -14.32
C TYR A 214 7.46 -0.30 -15.17
N GLN A 215 6.14 -0.47 -14.98
CA GLN A 215 5.09 0.12 -15.82
C GLN A 215 4.04 0.92 -15.01
N VAL A 216 4.45 1.47 -13.85
CA VAL A 216 3.56 2.31 -13.03
C VAL A 216 2.96 3.42 -13.89
N GLY A 217 1.63 3.52 -13.79
CA GLY A 217 0.86 4.52 -14.51
C GLY A 217 0.51 4.18 -15.95
N LYS A 218 0.79 2.99 -16.46
CA LYS A 218 0.58 2.64 -17.87
C LYS A 218 -0.53 1.62 -18.13
N PHE A 219 -1.23 1.18 -17.10
CA PHE A 219 -2.37 0.28 -17.26
C PHE A 219 -3.63 1.02 -17.74
N PRO A 220 -4.67 0.31 -18.20
CA PRO A 220 -5.95 0.95 -18.59
C PRO A 220 -6.50 1.86 -17.48
N GLY A 221 -7.10 2.99 -17.86
CA GLY A 221 -7.55 4.02 -16.94
C GLY A 221 -8.58 3.59 -15.89
N SER A 222 -9.27 2.47 -16.11
CA SER A 222 -10.21 1.87 -15.16
C SER A 222 -9.54 0.98 -14.10
N PHE A 223 -8.26 0.66 -14.26
CA PHE A 223 -7.51 -0.18 -13.31
C PHE A 223 -6.74 0.70 -12.33
N ALA A 224 -6.79 0.32 -11.07
CA ALA A 224 -5.93 0.90 -10.04
C ALA A 224 -4.56 0.22 -10.06
N GLU A 225 -3.56 0.89 -9.51
CA GLU A 225 -2.18 0.40 -9.51
C GLU A 225 -1.54 0.62 -8.14
N TRP A 226 -0.81 -0.37 -7.65
CA TRP A 226 0.08 -0.18 -6.51
C TRP A 226 1.18 0.82 -6.87
N ASN A 227 1.26 1.94 -6.15
CA ASN A 227 2.21 3.00 -6.48
C ASN A 227 3.54 2.83 -5.76
N GLY A 228 4.46 2.06 -6.37
CA GLY A 228 5.82 1.89 -5.86
C GLY A 228 6.62 3.19 -5.82
N SER A 229 6.38 4.13 -6.75
CA SER A 229 7.03 5.45 -6.73
C SER A 229 6.63 6.27 -5.51
N PHE A 230 5.35 6.22 -5.11
CA PHE A 230 4.88 6.84 -3.87
C PHE A 230 5.61 6.24 -2.66
N ARG A 231 5.67 4.90 -2.57
CA ARG A 231 6.35 4.20 -1.47
C ARG A 231 7.80 4.68 -1.31
N ASP A 232 8.57 4.62 -2.37
CA ASP A 232 10.01 4.91 -2.31
C ASP A 232 10.26 6.40 -2.06
N CYS A 233 9.47 7.28 -2.66
CA CYS A 233 9.55 8.72 -2.46
C CYS A 233 9.21 9.10 -1.01
N VAL A 234 8.12 8.57 -0.45
CA VAL A 234 7.70 8.87 0.93
C VAL A 234 8.74 8.35 1.93
N ARG A 235 9.29 7.15 1.70
CA ARG A 235 10.32 6.59 2.58
C ARG A 235 11.59 7.45 2.58
N THR A 236 12.10 7.86 1.43
CA THR A 236 13.30 8.69 1.33
C THR A 236 13.10 10.10 1.88
N TYR A 237 11.93 10.71 1.63
CA TYR A 237 11.61 12.04 2.17
C TYR A 237 11.51 12.04 3.70
N ILE A 238 10.76 11.11 4.29
CA ILE A 238 10.59 11.02 5.75
C ILE A 238 11.90 10.64 6.44
N ARG A 239 12.74 9.82 5.80
CA ARG A 239 14.10 9.54 6.27
C ARG A 239 14.98 10.82 6.33
N GLY A 240 14.62 11.86 5.59
CA GLY A 240 15.32 13.14 5.52
C GLY A 240 16.41 13.18 4.46
N ASP A 241 16.29 12.45 3.37
CA ASP A 241 17.23 12.45 2.27
C ASP A 241 17.22 13.79 1.52
N ARG A 242 18.32 14.10 0.87
CA ARG A 242 18.44 15.31 0.03
C ARG A 242 17.75 15.11 -1.32
N ASN A 243 17.33 16.21 -1.96
CA ASN A 243 16.71 16.23 -3.30
C ASN A 243 15.37 15.46 -3.39
N THR A 244 14.65 15.29 -2.29
CA THR A 244 13.39 14.53 -2.27
C THR A 244 12.13 15.40 -2.20
N LEU A 245 12.27 16.69 -1.88
CA LEU A 245 11.13 17.57 -1.59
C LEU A 245 10.18 17.75 -2.77
N GLN A 246 10.69 17.99 -3.97
CA GLN A 246 9.86 18.21 -5.17
C GLN A 246 9.08 16.95 -5.53
N GLU A 247 9.75 15.79 -5.51
CA GLU A 247 9.11 14.51 -5.76
C GLU A 247 8.02 14.22 -4.75
N PHE A 248 8.34 14.41 -3.46
CA PHE A 248 7.38 14.24 -2.36
C PHE A 248 6.14 15.11 -2.56
N ALA A 249 6.31 16.40 -2.84
CA ALA A 249 5.20 17.31 -3.08
C ALA A 249 4.31 16.82 -4.24
N THR A 250 4.93 16.35 -5.32
CA THR A 250 4.20 15.76 -6.47
C THR A 250 3.43 14.51 -6.06
N GLN A 251 4.11 13.54 -5.43
CA GLN A 251 3.48 12.27 -5.03
C GLN A 251 2.36 12.48 -3.99
N PHE A 252 2.45 13.50 -3.15
CA PHE A 252 1.45 13.78 -2.12
C PHE A 252 0.12 14.27 -2.71
N VAL A 253 0.15 15.10 -3.77
CA VAL A 253 -1.06 15.74 -4.32
C VAL A 253 -1.45 15.25 -5.71
N ALA A 254 -0.52 14.62 -6.45
CA ALA A 254 -0.74 14.14 -7.83
C ALA A 254 0.16 12.92 -8.09
N PRO A 255 -0.11 11.77 -7.45
CA PRO A 255 0.81 10.63 -7.41
C PRO A 255 1.17 10.02 -8.75
N PHE A 256 0.42 10.33 -9.83
CA PHE A 256 0.72 9.85 -11.18
C PHE A 256 1.14 10.93 -12.18
N ASP A 257 1.27 12.18 -11.77
CA ASP A 257 1.46 13.32 -12.69
C ASP A 257 2.73 13.20 -13.58
N LYS A 258 3.77 12.54 -13.08
CA LYS A 258 5.01 12.31 -13.86
C LYS A 258 4.87 11.32 -15.01
N HIS A 259 3.87 10.45 -14.98
CA HIS A 259 3.74 9.33 -15.89
C HIS A 259 2.61 9.49 -16.90
N PHE A 260 1.74 10.51 -16.74
CA PHE A 260 0.56 10.71 -17.56
C PHE A 260 0.46 12.09 -18.17
N GLN A 261 0.36 12.10 -19.49
CA GLN A 261 -0.08 13.27 -20.27
C GLN A 261 -1.62 13.38 -20.35
N GLU A 262 -2.36 12.42 -19.77
CA GLU A 262 -3.80 12.36 -19.84
C GLU A 262 -4.42 12.36 -18.44
N LYS A 263 -5.41 13.22 -18.23
CA LYS A 263 -6.38 13.38 -17.12
C LYS A 263 -6.00 12.78 -15.76
N ASP A 264 -6.19 13.58 -14.72
CA ASP A 264 -6.10 13.26 -13.31
C ASP A 264 -6.58 11.83 -12.97
N ARG A 265 -5.62 10.89 -12.84
CA ARG A 265 -5.84 9.49 -12.46
C ARG A 265 -5.49 9.24 -10.99
N THR A 266 -5.45 10.28 -10.22
CA THR A 266 -5.12 10.22 -8.79
C THR A 266 -6.00 9.20 -8.04
N GLU A 267 -7.25 9.04 -8.47
CA GLU A 267 -8.21 8.11 -7.87
C GLU A 267 -7.86 6.62 -8.10
N THR A 268 -6.96 6.31 -9.05
CA THR A 268 -6.52 4.94 -9.32
C THR A 268 -5.15 4.59 -8.72
N SER A 269 -4.52 5.54 -8.02
CA SER A 269 -3.29 5.28 -7.29
C SER A 269 -3.58 4.61 -5.95
N VAL A 270 -3.15 3.37 -5.78
CA VAL A 270 -3.12 2.69 -4.48
C VAL A 270 -1.79 3.03 -3.81
N ASN A 271 -1.84 3.97 -2.88
CA ASN A 271 -0.69 4.44 -2.15
C ASN A 271 -0.38 3.52 -0.98
N PHE A 272 0.87 3.16 -0.81
CA PHE A 272 1.33 2.37 0.33
C PHE A 272 2.72 2.80 0.78
N VAL A 273 3.04 2.53 2.03
CA VAL A 273 4.39 2.70 2.60
C VAL A 273 5.05 1.34 2.77
N THR A 274 4.26 0.33 3.11
CA THR A 274 4.66 -1.05 3.39
C THR A 274 3.65 -2.01 2.75
N ALA A 275 4.10 -3.20 2.40
CA ALA A 275 3.29 -4.29 1.87
C ALA A 275 3.73 -5.61 2.53
N HIS A 276 3.14 -6.74 2.10
CA HIS A 276 3.52 -8.07 2.59
C HIS A 276 5.00 -8.40 2.33
N ASP A 277 5.54 -7.94 1.21
CA ASP A 277 6.95 -7.98 0.85
C ASP A 277 7.66 -6.69 1.30
N GLY A 278 8.86 -6.81 1.83
CA GLY A 278 9.60 -5.71 2.43
C GLY A 278 9.44 -5.63 3.96
N PHE A 279 9.95 -4.56 4.53
CA PHE A 279 9.83 -4.30 5.96
C PHE A 279 8.42 -3.88 6.35
N THR A 280 7.96 -4.32 7.54
CA THR A 280 6.82 -3.73 8.24
C THR A 280 7.13 -2.27 8.61
N LEU A 281 6.11 -1.48 8.98
CA LEU A 281 6.31 -0.10 9.42
C LEU A 281 7.22 -0.01 10.66
N GLN A 282 7.13 -0.97 11.57
CA GLN A 282 8.02 -1.06 12.73
C GLN A 282 9.46 -1.35 12.29
N ASP A 283 9.66 -2.30 11.36
CA ASP A 283 10.99 -2.68 10.91
C ASP A 283 11.62 -1.59 10.04
N LEU A 284 10.83 -0.87 9.27
CA LEU A 284 11.26 0.27 8.44
C LEU A 284 11.95 1.38 9.27
N VAL A 285 11.56 1.54 10.53
CA VAL A 285 12.15 2.51 11.46
C VAL A 285 13.11 1.87 12.47
N SER A 286 13.39 0.57 12.35
CA SER A 286 14.20 -0.16 13.33
C SER A 286 15.40 -0.88 12.74
N TYR A 287 15.42 -1.12 11.43
CA TYR A 287 16.47 -1.88 10.76
C TYR A 287 17.01 -1.12 9.55
N GLU A 288 18.33 -1.12 9.38
CA GLU A 288 18.97 -0.64 8.15
C GLU A 288 19.22 -1.79 7.17
N HIS A 289 19.40 -2.99 7.71
CA HIS A 289 19.72 -4.17 6.92
C HIS A 289 18.65 -5.25 7.10
N LYS A 290 18.43 -6.05 6.06
CA LYS A 290 17.52 -7.20 6.13
C LYS A 290 18.14 -8.34 6.95
N HIS A 291 17.30 -9.08 7.64
CA HIS A 291 17.65 -10.21 8.50
C HIS A 291 16.86 -11.46 8.11
N ASN A 292 17.09 -11.97 6.88
CA ASN A 292 16.34 -13.09 6.29
C ASN A 292 17.02 -14.46 6.51
N GLN A 293 17.96 -14.58 7.45
CA GLN A 293 18.72 -15.82 7.67
C GLN A 293 17.81 -17.02 7.94
N ALA A 294 16.68 -16.80 8.63
CA ALA A 294 15.70 -17.84 8.95
C ALA A 294 15.06 -18.48 7.70
N ASN A 295 15.06 -17.78 6.56
CA ASN A 295 14.53 -18.29 5.29
C ASN A 295 15.43 -19.35 4.66
N GLY A 296 16.67 -19.51 5.15
CA GLY A 296 17.62 -20.49 4.65
C GLY A 296 18.17 -20.20 3.25
N GLU A 297 18.12 -18.94 2.80
CA GLU A 297 18.61 -18.46 1.51
C GLU A 297 19.89 -17.61 1.63
N LEU A 298 20.60 -17.75 2.75
CA LEU A 298 21.83 -17.01 3.06
C LEU A 298 21.65 -15.48 3.01
N ASN A 299 20.47 -14.98 3.38
CA ASN A 299 20.11 -13.56 3.35
C ASN A 299 20.21 -12.91 1.94
N ARG A 300 20.08 -13.71 0.87
CA ARG A 300 20.13 -13.21 -0.51
C ARG A 300 18.74 -12.82 -1.04
N ASP A 301 17.70 -13.43 -0.51
CA ASP A 301 16.29 -13.21 -0.81
C ASP A 301 15.80 -11.84 -0.29
N GLY A 302 14.67 -11.37 -0.82
CA GLY A 302 14.08 -10.08 -0.48
C GLY A 302 14.86 -8.87 -1.01
N CYS A 303 14.28 -7.68 -0.86
CA CYS A 303 14.84 -6.45 -1.38
C CYS A 303 16.11 -6.03 -0.61
N HIS A 304 17.14 -5.53 -1.33
CA HIS A 304 18.35 -5.00 -0.72
C HIS A 304 18.20 -3.53 -0.29
N GLU A 305 17.50 -2.74 -1.09
CA GLU A 305 17.25 -1.31 -0.80
C GLU A 305 15.86 -1.13 -0.20
N ASN A 306 15.79 -0.88 1.10
CA ASN A 306 14.53 -0.73 1.84
C ASN A 306 14.15 0.73 2.11
N HIS A 307 15.07 1.68 1.89
CA HIS A 307 14.93 3.09 2.27
C HIS A 307 14.57 3.26 3.76
N SER A 308 15.04 2.35 4.60
CA SER A 308 14.79 2.30 6.04
C SER A 308 15.84 3.07 6.84
N ARG A 309 15.59 3.25 8.15
CA ARG A 309 16.56 3.83 9.09
C ARG A 309 16.32 3.31 10.50
N ASN A 310 17.39 2.89 11.18
CA ASN A 310 17.30 2.33 12.55
C ASN A 310 17.28 3.38 13.66
N TYR A 311 17.56 4.63 13.35
CA TYR A 311 17.61 5.78 14.30
C TYR A 311 18.55 5.59 15.47
N GLY A 312 19.65 4.86 15.28
CA GLY A 312 20.75 4.74 16.24
C GLY A 312 20.99 3.35 16.83
N THR A 313 20.07 2.39 16.60
CA THR A 313 20.23 1.00 17.05
C THR A 313 19.56 0.05 16.08
N GLU A 314 20.28 -0.95 15.59
CA GLU A 314 19.72 -2.01 14.75
C GLU A 314 18.81 -2.92 15.59
N GLY A 315 17.55 -3.03 15.18
CA GLY A 315 16.54 -3.85 15.86
C GLY A 315 15.95 -3.23 17.12
N THR A 316 15.65 -4.09 18.10
CA THR A 316 15.00 -3.69 19.35
C THR A 316 15.92 -2.86 20.25
N THR A 317 15.35 -1.96 21.05
CA THR A 317 16.08 -1.10 22.00
C THR A 317 15.17 -0.68 23.14
N ASP A 318 15.76 -0.41 24.31
CA ASP A 318 15.08 0.18 25.46
C ASP A 318 15.40 1.68 25.63
N ASN A 319 16.16 2.27 24.70
CA ASN A 319 16.48 3.69 24.74
C ASN A 319 15.23 4.54 24.45
N PRO A 320 14.75 5.35 25.40
CA PRO A 320 13.50 6.09 25.27
C PRO A 320 13.54 7.14 24.15
N ASP A 321 14.70 7.73 23.86
CA ASP A 321 14.84 8.76 22.81
C ASP A 321 14.73 8.11 21.43
N ILE A 322 15.33 6.95 21.24
CA ILE A 322 15.21 6.17 19.99
C ILE A 322 13.77 5.70 19.81
N LEU A 323 13.15 5.14 20.86
CA LEU A 323 11.74 4.70 20.80
C LEU A 323 10.79 5.86 20.48
N ARG A 324 10.99 7.03 21.09
CA ARG A 324 10.23 8.24 20.78
C ARG A 324 10.40 8.66 19.31
N THR A 325 11.63 8.70 18.82
CA THR A 325 11.94 9.05 17.43
C THR A 325 11.24 8.09 16.45
N ARG A 326 11.37 6.77 16.68
CA ARG A 326 10.71 5.74 15.87
C ARG A 326 9.19 5.89 15.88
N LEU A 327 8.58 6.22 17.02
CA LEU A 327 7.14 6.44 17.11
C LEU A 327 6.71 7.66 16.30
N ILE A 328 7.44 8.78 16.39
CA ILE A 328 7.18 9.98 15.59
C ILE A 328 7.27 9.65 14.10
N GLN A 329 8.29 8.93 13.67
CA GLN A 329 8.46 8.56 12.27
C GLN A 329 7.34 7.64 11.76
N LYS A 330 6.90 6.65 12.55
CA LYS A 330 5.72 5.84 12.21
C LYS A 330 4.47 6.71 12.04
N ARG A 331 4.26 7.69 12.91
CA ARG A 331 3.15 8.65 12.78
C ARG A 331 3.29 9.53 11.54
N ASN A 332 4.51 9.95 11.16
CA ASN A 332 4.76 10.68 9.92
C ASN A 332 4.36 9.86 8.70
N PHE A 333 4.77 8.59 8.62
CA PHE A 333 4.40 7.68 7.54
C PHE A 333 2.89 7.49 7.44
N LEU A 334 2.22 7.21 8.57
CA LEU A 334 0.77 7.04 8.60
C LEU A 334 0.02 8.32 8.22
N THR A 335 0.53 9.49 8.62
CA THR A 335 -0.05 10.79 8.26
C THR A 335 0.00 11.03 6.75
N VAL A 336 1.17 10.82 6.14
CA VAL A 336 1.32 10.97 4.70
C VAL A 336 0.45 9.96 3.96
N LEU A 337 0.43 8.69 4.37
CA LEU A 337 -0.40 7.65 3.76
C LEU A 337 -1.89 8.00 3.83
N ALA A 338 -2.38 8.41 5.00
CA ALA A 338 -3.78 8.70 5.20
C ALA A 338 -4.24 9.97 4.48
N LEU A 339 -3.38 11.00 4.36
CA LEU A 339 -3.78 12.33 3.91
C LEU A 339 -3.31 12.68 2.49
N ALA A 340 -2.48 11.86 1.85
CA ALA A 340 -2.14 12.02 0.43
C ALA A 340 -3.37 11.76 -0.47
N LYS A 341 -3.39 12.37 -1.65
CA LYS A 341 -4.34 12.01 -2.69
C LYS A 341 -4.10 10.58 -3.18
N GLY A 342 -5.16 9.85 -3.51
CA GLY A 342 -5.12 8.44 -3.88
C GLY A 342 -5.82 7.55 -2.85
N ILE A 343 -5.71 6.25 -3.03
CA ILE A 343 -6.32 5.22 -2.17
C ILE A 343 -5.27 4.76 -1.15
N PRO A 344 -5.42 4.99 0.15
CA PRO A 344 -4.46 4.51 1.14
C PRO A 344 -4.59 3.00 1.35
N MET A 345 -3.50 2.27 1.24
CA MET A 345 -3.39 0.85 1.60
C MET A 345 -2.50 0.71 2.82
N LEU A 346 -3.04 0.18 3.90
CA LEU A 346 -2.33 -0.10 5.15
C LEU A 346 -2.03 -1.59 5.24
N LEU A 347 -0.77 -1.95 5.48
CA LEU A 347 -0.40 -3.34 5.79
C LEU A 347 -0.95 -3.71 7.16
N MET A 348 -1.66 -4.85 7.24
CA MET A 348 -2.21 -5.36 8.51
C MET A 348 -1.11 -5.55 9.57
N GLY A 349 -1.34 -4.96 10.74
CA GLY A 349 -0.43 -4.98 11.88
C GLY A 349 0.46 -3.75 11.99
N ASP A 350 0.57 -2.91 10.96
CA ASP A 350 1.35 -1.67 11.04
C ASP A 350 0.72 -0.67 12.02
N GLU A 351 -0.60 -0.66 12.11
CA GLU A 351 -1.36 0.12 13.11
C GLU A 351 -1.11 -0.34 14.56
N MET A 352 -0.56 -1.53 14.71
CA MET A 352 -0.23 -2.14 15.99
C MET A 352 1.29 -2.28 16.21
N GLY A 353 2.11 -1.75 15.29
CA GLY A 353 3.57 -1.82 15.39
C GLY A 353 4.13 -3.23 15.25
N ARG A 354 3.52 -4.09 14.43
CA ARG A 354 4.00 -5.45 14.14
C ARG A 354 5.41 -5.41 13.56
N SER A 355 6.30 -6.26 14.08
CA SER A 355 7.65 -6.47 13.57
C SER A 355 7.81 -7.89 13.02
N GLN A 356 8.57 -8.03 11.97
CA GLN A 356 9.10 -9.29 11.44
C GLN A 356 10.58 -9.49 11.81
N GLN A 357 11.06 -8.74 12.82
CA GLN A 357 12.42 -8.81 13.34
C GLN A 357 13.49 -8.55 12.26
N GLY A 358 13.16 -7.66 11.32
CA GLY A 358 14.03 -7.30 10.20
C GLY A 358 14.02 -8.31 9.03
N ASN A 359 13.16 -9.34 9.07
CA ASN A 359 12.93 -10.19 7.91
C ASN A 359 12.00 -9.46 6.93
N ASN A 360 12.53 -9.10 5.75
CA ASN A 360 11.80 -8.37 4.73
C ASN A 360 11.25 -9.27 3.61
N ASN A 361 11.25 -10.59 3.81
CA ASN A 361 10.73 -11.57 2.86
C ASN A 361 10.19 -12.82 3.58
N ALA A 362 9.24 -12.60 4.49
CA ALA A 362 8.80 -13.62 5.45
C ALA A 362 7.87 -14.71 4.86
N TYR A 363 7.86 -14.93 3.55
CA TYR A 363 6.94 -15.83 2.85
C TYR A 363 6.92 -17.27 3.35
N CYS A 364 8.02 -17.73 3.91
CA CYS A 364 8.19 -19.08 4.45
C CYS A 364 8.28 -19.13 5.98
N GLN A 365 7.92 -18.03 6.67
CA GLN A 365 7.94 -17.91 8.13
C GLN A 365 6.52 -18.01 8.70
N ASP A 366 5.89 -19.19 8.59
CA ASP A 366 4.60 -19.48 9.23
C ASP A 366 4.81 -19.76 10.73
N ASN A 367 5.31 -18.76 11.44
CA ASN A 367 5.67 -18.82 12.85
C ASN A 367 5.59 -17.42 13.50
N GLU A 368 6.11 -17.30 14.70
CA GLU A 368 6.10 -16.08 15.53
C GLU A 368 6.75 -14.87 14.86
N THR A 369 7.59 -15.03 13.84
CA THR A 369 8.15 -13.93 13.05
C THR A 369 7.04 -13.18 12.30
N SER A 370 6.04 -13.91 11.80
CA SER A 370 4.96 -13.36 10.97
C SER A 370 3.63 -13.27 11.70
N TRP A 371 3.41 -14.12 12.71
CA TRP A 371 2.16 -14.14 13.45
C TRP A 371 1.96 -12.85 14.24
N PHE A 372 0.71 -12.47 14.40
CA PHE A 372 0.35 -11.26 15.09
C PHE A 372 -0.23 -11.55 16.48
N ASP A 373 0.33 -10.91 17.49
CA ASP A 373 -0.20 -10.97 18.85
C ASP A 373 -1.32 -9.95 19.07
N TRP A 374 -2.56 -10.39 18.90
CA TRP A 374 -3.78 -9.59 19.10
C TRP A 374 -4.01 -9.17 20.56
N THR A 375 -3.26 -9.72 21.52
CA THR A 375 -3.39 -9.41 22.95
C THR A 375 -2.50 -8.27 23.38
N SER A 376 -1.52 -7.89 22.56
CA SER A 376 -0.58 -6.83 22.87
C SER A 376 -1.24 -5.45 22.81
N ASP A 377 -1.19 -4.72 23.91
CA ASP A 377 -1.65 -3.33 24.02
C ASP A 377 -0.52 -2.31 23.81
N GLN A 378 0.70 -2.77 23.50
CA GLN A 378 1.91 -1.94 23.45
C GLN A 378 1.83 -0.76 22.45
N HIS A 379 0.95 -0.84 21.47
CA HIS A 379 0.82 0.17 20.41
C HIS A 379 -0.60 0.73 20.26
N ARG A 380 -1.39 0.72 21.34
CA ARG A 380 -2.74 1.31 21.36
C ARG A 380 -2.74 2.75 20.83
N ASP A 381 -1.72 3.52 21.16
CA ASP A 381 -1.57 4.92 20.73
C ASP A 381 -1.41 5.05 19.22
N LEU A 382 -0.68 4.15 18.56
CA LEU A 382 -0.51 4.17 17.11
C LEU A 382 -1.81 3.83 16.39
N ARG A 383 -2.57 2.85 16.89
CA ARG A 383 -3.89 2.50 16.38
C ARG A 383 -4.87 3.67 16.51
N GLY A 384 -4.93 4.29 17.70
CA GLY A 384 -5.76 5.48 17.93
C GLY A 384 -5.40 6.63 17.00
N PHE A 385 -4.12 6.84 16.77
CA PHE A 385 -3.62 7.84 15.84
C PHE A 385 -4.08 7.58 14.40
N TRP A 386 -3.98 6.33 13.90
CA TRP A 386 -4.50 5.95 12.59
C TRP A 386 -6.01 6.18 12.47
N GLN A 387 -6.79 5.76 13.48
CA GLN A 387 -8.24 5.98 13.52
C GLN A 387 -8.59 7.47 13.40
N LYS A 388 -7.87 8.35 14.10
CA LYS A 388 -8.04 9.80 14.02
C LYS A 388 -7.74 10.33 12.61
N LEU A 389 -6.67 9.87 11.98
CA LEU A 389 -6.33 10.26 10.60
C LEU A 389 -7.45 9.90 9.62
N LEU A 390 -8.01 8.68 9.70
CA LEU A 390 -9.10 8.28 8.82
C LEU A 390 -10.41 9.02 9.11
N GLN A 391 -10.66 9.42 10.37
CA GLN A 391 -11.77 10.32 10.69
C GLN A 391 -11.59 11.69 10.05
N ILE A 392 -10.37 12.26 10.09
CA ILE A 392 -10.04 13.51 9.40
C ILE A 392 -10.25 13.35 7.90
N ARG A 393 -9.70 12.29 7.27
CA ARG A 393 -9.86 12.00 5.85
C ARG A 393 -11.33 11.93 5.43
N ARG A 394 -12.18 11.26 6.21
CA ARG A 394 -13.62 11.13 5.92
C ARG A 394 -14.37 12.44 6.10
N LYS A 395 -14.12 13.13 7.22
CA LYS A 395 -14.80 14.39 7.54
C LYS A 395 -14.49 15.47 6.52
N TYR A 396 -13.26 15.54 6.04
CA TYR A 396 -12.78 16.57 5.12
C TYR A 396 -12.47 15.99 3.73
N CYS A 397 -13.39 15.18 3.20
CA CYS A 397 -13.23 14.52 1.90
C CYS A 397 -13.04 15.51 0.73
N TRP A 398 -13.41 16.79 0.90
CA TRP A 398 -13.16 17.84 -0.08
C TRP A 398 -11.65 18.03 -0.39
N LEU A 399 -10.74 17.64 0.51
CA LEU A 399 -9.28 17.66 0.25
C LEU A 399 -8.90 16.92 -1.03
N TYR A 400 -9.71 15.94 -1.44
CA TYR A 400 -9.45 15.05 -2.56
C TYR A 400 -10.24 15.40 -3.82
N GLN A 401 -11.10 16.44 -3.75
CA GLN A 401 -11.90 16.86 -4.90
C GLN A 401 -11.07 17.70 -5.89
N GLY A 402 -11.37 17.59 -7.18
CA GLY A 402 -10.69 18.34 -8.25
C GLY A 402 -10.87 19.86 -8.14
N THR A 403 -11.86 20.34 -7.36
CA THR A 403 -12.12 21.78 -7.11
C THR A 403 -11.24 22.37 -6.00
N THR A 404 -10.52 21.56 -5.24
CA THR A 404 -9.64 22.01 -4.17
C THR A 404 -8.40 22.68 -4.75
N ARG A 405 -8.14 23.92 -4.33
CA ARG A 405 -6.92 24.64 -4.69
C ARG A 405 -5.80 24.25 -3.76
N ILE A 406 -4.60 24.03 -4.29
CA ILE A 406 -3.41 23.63 -3.53
C ILE A 406 -2.28 24.59 -3.82
N HIS A 407 -1.70 25.14 -2.76
CA HIS A 407 -0.57 26.06 -2.84
C HIS A 407 0.54 25.59 -1.89
N TRP A 408 1.77 25.70 -2.34
CA TRP A 408 2.95 25.34 -1.57
C TRP A 408 3.64 26.59 -1.05
N HIS A 409 4.05 26.57 0.22
CA HIS A 409 4.62 27.70 0.91
C HIS A 409 5.99 27.38 1.52
N ARG A 410 6.87 28.38 1.50
CA ARG A 410 8.09 28.39 2.28
C ARG A 410 7.76 28.67 3.76
N PRO A 411 8.74 28.44 4.68
CA PRO A 411 8.56 28.77 6.09
C PRO A 411 8.21 30.25 6.36
N ASP A 412 8.72 31.18 5.56
CA ASP A 412 8.40 32.62 5.67
C ASP A 412 7.00 33.01 5.17
N GLY A 413 6.16 32.03 4.82
CA GLY A 413 4.79 32.23 4.33
C GLY A 413 4.69 32.56 2.84
N ALA A 414 5.79 32.82 2.14
CA ALA A 414 5.78 33.09 0.72
C ALA A 414 5.54 31.82 -0.10
N ALA A 415 4.96 31.97 -1.30
CA ALA A 415 4.78 30.84 -2.22
C ALA A 415 6.12 30.24 -2.66
N MET A 416 6.17 28.94 -2.86
CA MET A 416 7.32 28.24 -3.41
C MET A 416 7.56 28.67 -4.86
N GLY A 417 8.77 29.15 -5.15
CA GLY A 417 9.23 29.44 -6.51
C GLY A 417 10.03 28.28 -7.09
N VAL A 418 10.33 28.36 -8.41
CA VAL A 418 11.09 27.30 -9.13
C VAL A 418 12.39 26.95 -8.41
N HIS A 419 13.17 27.95 -8.04
CA HIS A 419 14.46 27.73 -7.37
C HIS A 419 14.35 27.17 -5.94
N ASP A 420 13.18 27.29 -5.30
CA ASP A 420 12.98 26.71 -3.96
C ASP A 420 12.87 25.20 -4.02
N TRP A 421 12.27 24.68 -5.09
CA TRP A 421 12.15 23.25 -5.35
C TRP A 421 13.48 22.57 -5.69
N GLU A 422 14.42 23.32 -6.27
CA GLU A 422 15.72 22.82 -6.72
C GLU A 422 16.79 22.80 -5.60
N LYS A 423 16.48 23.29 -4.40
CA LYS A 423 17.41 23.32 -3.27
C LYS A 423 17.64 21.90 -2.72
N PRO A 424 18.85 21.33 -2.85
CA PRO A 424 19.08 19.93 -2.45
C PRO A 424 18.96 19.69 -0.95
N TYR A 425 19.09 20.72 -0.15
CA TYR A 425 19.00 20.66 1.31
C TYR A 425 17.59 20.97 1.84
N ALA A 426 16.66 21.40 1.00
CA ALA A 426 15.30 21.69 1.42
C ALA A 426 14.55 20.39 1.79
N ARG A 427 14.06 20.31 3.03
CA ARG A 427 13.34 19.16 3.58
C ARG A 427 12.09 19.60 4.33
N SER A 428 11.70 20.88 4.17
CA SER A 428 10.52 21.41 4.84
C SER A 428 9.70 22.26 3.90
N VAL A 429 8.37 22.12 3.98
CA VAL A 429 7.42 22.83 3.13
C VAL A 429 6.05 22.90 3.80
N GLY A 430 5.30 23.99 3.55
CA GLY A 430 3.89 24.13 3.88
C GLY A 430 3.00 23.79 2.69
N CYS A 431 1.98 22.98 2.88
CA CYS A 431 0.96 22.67 1.88
C CYS A 431 -0.39 23.26 2.31
N HIS A 432 -0.94 24.15 1.51
CA HIS A 432 -2.18 24.86 1.78
C HIS A 432 -3.28 24.38 0.83
N PHE A 433 -4.35 23.83 1.40
CA PHE A 433 -5.55 23.42 0.69
C PHE A 433 -6.68 24.40 0.97
N GLN A 434 -7.43 24.76 -0.07
CA GLN A 434 -8.60 25.62 0.05
C GLN A 434 -9.74 25.05 -0.79
N ASN A 435 -10.92 24.87 -0.16
CA ASN A 435 -12.12 24.51 -0.88
C ASN A 435 -12.88 25.74 -1.41
N THR A 436 -13.93 25.49 -2.17
CA THR A 436 -14.80 26.55 -2.71
C THR A 436 -15.65 27.26 -1.66
N SER A 437 -15.86 26.63 -0.49
CA SER A 437 -16.62 27.21 0.63
C SER A 437 -15.77 28.10 1.55
N GLY A 438 -14.45 28.17 1.30
CA GLY A 438 -13.53 28.99 2.08
C GLY A 438 -12.86 28.27 3.25
N ASP A 439 -13.18 26.98 3.51
CA ASP A 439 -12.43 26.18 4.49
C ASP A 439 -11.01 25.95 4.01
N GLN A 440 -10.06 25.96 4.92
CA GLN A 440 -8.65 25.84 4.61
C GLN A 440 -7.98 24.81 5.51
N PHE A 441 -7.12 23.97 4.92
CA PHE A 441 -6.14 23.18 5.63
C PHE A 441 -4.74 23.70 5.34
N PHE A 442 -3.91 23.73 6.36
CA PHE A 442 -2.48 23.98 6.20
C PHE A 442 -1.70 22.86 6.85
N MET A 443 -0.86 22.20 6.08
CA MET A 443 0.02 21.13 6.56
C MET A 443 1.46 21.59 6.51
N ILE A 444 2.20 21.40 7.59
CA ILE A 444 3.64 21.61 7.65
C ILE A 444 4.33 20.25 7.64
N PHE A 445 5.25 20.04 6.72
CA PHE A 445 6.15 18.91 6.68
C PHE A 445 7.56 19.41 7.01
N ASN A 446 8.12 19.00 8.14
CA ASN A 446 9.47 19.35 8.54
C ASN A 446 10.32 18.10 8.75
N MET A 447 11.15 17.74 7.77
CA MET A 447 12.09 16.61 7.85
C MET A 447 13.54 17.10 8.10
N HIS A 448 13.72 18.32 8.60
CA HIS A 448 15.00 18.81 9.11
C HIS A 448 15.28 18.31 10.52
N ASP A 449 16.56 18.32 10.89
CA ASP A 449 17.05 17.96 12.22
C ASP A 449 16.85 19.08 13.27
N GLY A 450 16.30 20.24 12.88
CA GLY A 450 16.05 21.40 13.71
C GLY A 450 14.61 21.92 13.63
N GLU A 451 14.25 22.73 14.60
CA GLU A 451 13.00 23.49 14.61
C GLU A 451 12.96 24.51 13.47
N ILE A 452 11.79 24.74 12.90
CA ILE A 452 11.56 25.72 11.85
C ILE A 452 10.33 26.58 12.19
N ASP A 453 10.52 27.89 12.17
CA ASP A 453 9.45 28.88 12.35
C ASP A 453 8.65 29.02 11.05
N TYR A 454 7.36 28.74 11.11
CA TYR A 454 6.41 28.88 10.00
C TYR A 454 5.48 30.08 10.21
N GLN A 455 5.38 30.91 9.18
CA GLN A 455 4.29 31.87 9.03
C GLN A 455 3.11 31.21 8.33
N LEU A 456 1.95 31.18 8.97
CA LEU A 456 0.75 30.57 8.40
C LEU A 456 0.11 31.54 7.38
N PRO A 457 -0.48 31.03 6.28
CA PRO A 457 -1.04 31.89 5.23
C PRO A 457 -2.17 32.76 5.75
N HIS A 458 -2.08 34.07 5.49
CA HIS A 458 -3.16 35.02 5.73
C HIS A 458 -3.95 35.23 4.43
N THR A 459 -5.26 35.00 4.47
CA THR A 459 -6.16 35.30 3.35
C THR A 459 -7.16 36.34 3.79
N GLY A 460 -6.84 37.64 3.54
CA GLY A 460 -7.74 38.77 3.80
C GLY A 460 -7.08 40.07 3.39
N ASN A 461 -7.82 40.97 2.78
CA ASN A 461 -7.38 42.32 2.45
C ASN A 461 -7.45 43.19 3.71
N GLY A 462 -6.57 42.94 4.70
CA GLY A 462 -6.16 43.94 5.71
C GLY A 462 -7.12 44.40 6.81
N GLU A 463 -8.42 44.10 6.75
CA GLU A 463 -9.42 44.60 7.73
C GLU A 463 -10.30 43.51 8.38
N GLU A 464 -10.18 42.23 7.98
CA GLU A 464 -10.94 41.13 8.61
C GLU A 464 -10.22 40.63 9.89
N LYS A 465 -11.00 40.44 10.96
CA LYS A 465 -10.55 39.85 12.23
C LYS A 465 -9.61 38.67 11.94
N GLU A 466 -8.42 38.67 12.53
CA GLU A 466 -7.45 37.57 12.45
C GLU A 466 -8.15 36.23 12.76
N GLN A 467 -8.56 35.54 11.71
CA GLN A 467 -9.10 34.21 11.85
C GLN A 467 -7.95 33.25 12.10
N ALA A 468 -7.95 32.66 13.28
CA ALA A 468 -6.88 31.76 13.70
C ALA A 468 -7.05 30.38 13.14
N TYR A 469 -5.93 29.77 12.79
CA TYR A 469 -5.88 28.33 12.56
C TYR A 469 -6.03 27.56 13.88
N ARG A 470 -6.69 26.43 13.83
CA ARG A 470 -6.75 25.43 14.90
C ARG A 470 -5.83 24.27 14.56
N LEU A 471 -4.89 23.96 15.44
CA LEU A 471 -4.05 22.78 15.27
C LEU A 471 -4.91 21.52 15.52
N LEU A 472 -5.04 20.67 14.49
CA LEU A 472 -5.78 19.41 14.58
C LEU A 472 -4.89 18.25 15.03
N MET A 473 -3.62 18.28 14.62
CA MET A 473 -2.69 17.18 14.84
C MET A 473 -1.25 17.68 14.74
N ASP A 474 -0.38 17.09 15.56
CA ASP A 474 1.08 17.17 15.46
C ASP A 474 1.67 15.79 15.80
N THR A 475 2.51 15.25 14.93
CA THR A 475 3.05 13.89 15.07
C THR A 475 3.97 13.71 16.28
N THR A 476 4.51 14.80 16.84
CA THR A 476 5.37 14.80 18.05
C THR A 476 4.58 14.81 19.35
N ARG A 477 3.30 15.17 19.30
CA ARG A 477 2.43 15.20 20.49
C ARG A 477 1.88 13.83 20.75
N LEU A 478 2.28 13.22 21.86
CA LEU A 478 1.85 11.88 22.24
C LEU A 478 0.46 11.87 22.88
N ASP A 479 0.03 12.99 23.47
CA ASP A 479 -1.27 13.15 24.14
C ASP A 479 -2.31 13.64 23.12
N ASP A 480 -2.98 12.72 22.44
CA ASP A 480 -3.96 13.02 21.39
C ASP A 480 -5.30 13.59 21.87
N THR A 481 -5.49 13.78 23.18
CA THR A 481 -6.78 14.16 23.78
C THR A 481 -6.95 15.66 23.98
N ALA A 482 -5.89 16.45 23.85
CA ALA A 482 -5.99 17.89 24.01
C ALA A 482 -6.43 18.54 22.69
N ASP A 483 -7.47 19.35 22.76
CA ASP A 483 -7.72 20.41 21.76
C ASP A 483 -6.41 21.21 21.65
N CYS A 484 -5.72 21.05 20.52
CA CYS A 484 -4.35 21.55 20.37
C CYS A 484 -4.25 23.09 20.36
N GLY A 485 -5.35 23.78 20.69
CA GLY A 485 -5.40 25.21 20.90
C GLY A 485 -5.36 26.07 19.62
N ARG A 486 -5.69 27.31 19.78
CA ARG A 486 -5.73 28.33 18.72
C ARG A 486 -4.32 28.81 18.39
N VAL A 487 -3.90 28.64 17.13
CA VAL A 487 -2.65 29.21 16.59
C VAL A 487 -3.00 30.37 15.69
N VAL A 488 -2.42 31.55 15.91
CA VAL A 488 -2.91 32.77 15.26
C VAL A 488 -2.19 33.05 13.95
N SER A 489 -0.87 33.11 13.91
CA SER A 489 -0.13 33.55 12.71
C SER A 489 1.18 32.81 12.46
N ALA A 490 1.76 32.16 13.48
CA ALA A 490 3.04 31.48 13.38
C ALA A 490 3.06 30.20 14.21
N TYR A 491 3.86 29.24 13.78
CA TYR A 491 4.03 27.94 14.44
C TYR A 491 5.48 27.45 14.35
N VAL A 492 6.03 27.06 15.47
CA VAL A 492 7.34 26.41 15.54
C VAL A 492 7.17 24.92 15.28
N SER A 493 7.57 24.47 14.09
CA SER A 493 7.51 23.06 13.71
C SER A 493 8.72 22.33 14.26
N ALA A 494 8.48 21.29 15.06
CA ALA A 494 9.52 20.46 15.64
C ALA A 494 10.32 19.69 14.57
N PRO A 495 11.55 19.23 14.87
CA PRO A 495 12.32 18.36 13.98
C PRO A 495 11.54 17.09 13.62
N HIS A 496 11.68 16.65 12.38
CA HIS A 496 11.10 15.40 11.88
C HIS A 496 9.61 15.25 12.20
N SER A 497 8.81 16.31 11.98
CA SER A 497 7.38 16.35 12.33
C SER A 497 6.48 16.74 11.19
N ILE A 498 5.21 16.37 11.32
CA ILE A 498 4.12 16.83 10.47
C ILE A 498 3.05 17.44 11.37
N SER A 499 2.60 18.66 11.03
CA SER A 499 1.53 19.36 11.75
C SER A 499 0.40 19.70 10.80
N LEU A 500 -0.84 19.55 11.24
CA LEU A 500 -2.05 19.82 10.46
C LEU A 500 -2.93 20.86 11.14
N PHE A 501 -3.29 21.88 10.40
CA PHE A 501 -4.12 22.99 10.85
C PHE A 501 -5.39 23.10 10.03
N LEU A 502 -6.48 23.52 10.68
CA LEU A 502 -7.76 23.82 10.06
C LEU A 502 -8.15 25.28 10.36
N ARG A 503 -8.63 25.94 9.33
CA ARG A 503 -9.40 27.17 9.43
C ARG A 503 -10.76 26.95 8.76
N GLU A 504 -11.83 27.02 9.52
CA GLU A 504 -13.20 26.93 9.01
C GLU A 504 -13.64 28.31 8.49
N ALA A 505 -14.39 28.34 7.40
CA ALA A 505 -14.99 29.57 6.87
C ALA A 505 -16.01 30.13 7.87
N ASP A 506 -16.16 31.45 7.93
CA ASP A 506 -17.20 32.05 8.76
C ASP A 506 -18.59 31.65 8.28
N THR A 507 -19.44 31.26 9.22
CA THR A 507 -20.82 30.80 8.96
C THR A 507 -21.71 31.86 8.32
N GLU A 508 -21.33 33.13 8.38
CA GLU A 508 -22.08 34.24 7.74
C GLU A 508 -21.93 34.24 6.20
N THR A 509 -20.84 33.67 5.67
CA THR A 509 -20.61 33.58 4.21
C THR A 509 -21.40 32.45 3.55
N GLN A 510 -21.85 31.44 4.31
CA GLN A 510 -22.63 30.30 3.79
C GLN A 510 -24.10 30.62 3.49
N GLN A 511 -24.64 31.76 3.93
CA GLN A 511 -26.02 32.18 3.65
C GLN A 511 -26.16 33.11 2.44
N ALA A 512 -25.06 33.45 1.76
CA ALA A 512 -25.04 34.42 0.66
C ALA A 512 -24.76 33.78 -0.73
N ILE A 513 -24.74 32.46 -0.86
CA ILE A 513 -24.69 31.71 -2.13
C ILE A 513 -25.92 30.79 -2.14
#